data_870308e46b644ab0cf991273bf533f70
#
_entry.id   870308e46b644ab0cf991273bf533f70
#
_cell.length_a   1.000
_cell.length_b   1.000
_cell.length_c   1.000
_cell.angle_alpha   90.00
_cell.angle_beta   90.00
_cell.angle_gamma   90.00
#
_symmetry.space_group_name_H-M   'P 1'
#
loop_
_entity.id
_entity.type
_entity.pdbx_description
1 polymer ?
#
loop_
_entity_poly.entity_id
_entity_poly.type
_entity_poly.pdbx_seq_one_letter_code
_entity_poly.pdbx_strand_id
1 'polypeptide(L)'
;MTSSLGPAIDARLALYGALVVRLALGVMWLSHAGLKWFVFTIPGFAGWLDSQGLPGFMAWPVFLLEALGGVCILLGFYGRQVSLLLLPILLVATSTHIPNGWVFTSAGGGWEYPVFLIAASIAYGLMGDGAFALRARPLAFRSVAIGSSGESTR
;
A
#
# COMPACT_ATOMS: atom_id res chain seq x y z
N MET A 1 42.64 -6.76 -6.27
CA MET A 1 41.69 -5.70 -6.54
C MET A 1 40.32 -6.35 -6.71
N THR A 2 39.57 -6.53 -5.61
CA THR A 2 38.19 -7.03 -5.63
C THR A 2 37.30 -5.81 -5.54
N SER A 3 36.75 -5.38 -6.69
CA SER A 3 35.71 -4.36 -6.72
C SER A 3 34.49 -4.93 -5.98
N SER A 4 34.15 -4.35 -4.82
CA SER A 4 32.90 -4.61 -4.12
C SER A 4 31.75 -4.05 -4.98
N LEU A 5 31.20 -4.88 -5.86
CA LEU A 5 29.95 -4.60 -6.54
C LEU A 5 28.82 -4.77 -5.51
N GLY A 6 28.72 -3.83 -4.59
CA GLY A 6 27.46 -3.63 -3.84
C GLY A 6 26.41 -3.10 -4.81
N PRO A 7 25.12 -3.44 -4.64
CA PRO A 7 24.06 -2.91 -5.50
C PRO A 7 24.08 -1.37 -5.42
N ALA A 8 24.45 -0.72 -6.53
CA ALA A 8 24.43 0.74 -6.63
C ALA A 8 22.97 1.21 -6.74
N ILE A 9 22.32 1.42 -5.59
CA ILE A 9 21.01 2.06 -5.54
C ILE A 9 21.28 3.58 -5.59
N ASP A 10 20.76 4.26 -6.62
CA ASP A 10 20.72 5.71 -6.65
C ASP A 10 19.70 6.20 -5.61
N ALA A 11 20.21 6.72 -4.49
CA ALA A 11 19.38 7.16 -3.38
C ALA A 11 18.40 8.29 -3.76
N ARG A 12 18.76 9.15 -4.74
CA ARG A 12 17.87 10.21 -5.22
C ARG A 12 16.72 9.62 -6.02
N LEU A 13 17.01 8.74 -6.97
CA LEU A 13 16.00 8.08 -7.80
C LEU A 13 15.09 7.18 -6.95
N ALA A 14 15.62 6.52 -5.91
CA ALA A 14 14.84 5.72 -4.99
C ALA A 14 13.75 6.54 -4.27
N LEU A 15 14.03 7.80 -3.88
CA LEU A 15 13.04 8.68 -3.28
C LEU A 15 11.89 9.02 -4.24
N TYR A 16 12.20 9.24 -5.51
CA TYR A 16 11.17 9.49 -6.52
C TYR A 16 10.41 8.21 -6.89
N GLY A 17 11.07 7.05 -6.91
CA GLY A 17 10.41 5.76 -7.07
C GLY A 17 9.36 5.51 -5.97
N ALA A 18 9.71 5.76 -4.72
CA ALA A 18 8.79 5.68 -3.59
C ALA A 18 7.62 6.70 -3.72
N LEU A 19 7.89 7.92 -4.20
CA LEU A 19 6.85 8.91 -4.50
C LEU A 19 5.84 8.39 -5.53
N VAL A 20 6.31 7.79 -6.63
CA VAL A 20 5.42 7.25 -7.68
C VAL A 20 4.51 6.16 -7.11
N VAL A 21 5.07 5.22 -6.35
CA VAL A 21 4.27 4.15 -5.71
C VAL A 21 3.27 4.73 -4.72
N ARG A 22 3.66 5.74 -3.93
CA ARG A 22 2.80 6.46 -3.00
C ARG A 22 1.61 7.10 -3.70
N LEU A 23 1.86 7.84 -4.79
CA LEU A 23 0.81 8.51 -5.54
C LEU A 23 -0.15 7.48 -6.17
N ALA A 24 0.38 6.41 -6.76
CA ALA A 24 -0.42 5.35 -7.34
C ALA A 24 -1.34 4.68 -6.30
N LEU A 25 -0.79 4.29 -5.13
CA LEU A 25 -1.56 3.69 -4.05
C LEU A 25 -2.60 4.65 -3.47
N GLY A 26 -2.24 5.92 -3.24
CA GLY A 26 -3.16 6.90 -2.68
C GLY A 26 -4.33 7.19 -3.63
N VAL A 27 -4.07 7.36 -4.93
CA VAL A 27 -5.12 7.53 -5.96
C VAL A 27 -6.00 6.28 -6.03
N MET A 28 -5.41 5.09 -6.00
CA MET A 28 -6.16 3.83 -6.01
C MET A 28 -7.12 3.75 -4.83
N TRP A 29 -6.67 4.00 -3.60
CA TRP A 29 -7.52 3.96 -2.41
C TRP A 29 -8.66 4.97 -2.47
N LEU A 30 -8.39 6.22 -2.90
CA LEU A 30 -9.43 7.23 -3.07
C LEU A 30 -10.43 6.87 -4.18
N SER A 31 -9.96 6.25 -5.27
CA SER A 31 -10.84 5.77 -6.34
C SER A 31 -11.79 4.67 -5.83
N HIS A 32 -11.29 3.73 -5.02
CA HIS A 32 -12.12 2.67 -4.44
C HIS A 32 -13.11 3.19 -3.40
N ALA A 33 -12.73 4.17 -2.59
CA ALA A 33 -13.66 4.89 -1.73
C ALA A 33 -14.72 5.63 -2.56
N GLY A 34 -14.29 6.32 -3.64
CA GLY A 34 -15.19 7.00 -4.58
C GLY A 34 -16.21 6.06 -5.24
N LEU A 35 -15.78 4.86 -5.66
CA LEU A 35 -16.70 3.84 -6.20
C LEU A 35 -17.75 3.43 -5.18
N LYS A 36 -17.38 3.25 -3.91
CA LYS A 36 -18.32 2.90 -2.84
C LYS A 36 -19.32 4.02 -2.55
N TRP A 37 -18.89 5.28 -2.72
CA TRP A 37 -19.76 6.42 -2.45
C TRP A 37 -20.67 6.77 -3.63
N PHE A 38 -20.12 6.89 -4.83
CA PHE A 38 -20.83 7.43 -5.99
C PHE A 38 -21.49 6.36 -6.88
N VAL A 39 -20.93 5.14 -6.91
CA VAL A 39 -21.39 4.09 -7.83
C VAL A 39 -22.21 3.03 -7.10
N PHE A 40 -21.61 2.39 -6.10
CA PHE A 40 -22.27 1.29 -5.36
C PHE A 40 -23.22 1.81 -4.28
N THR A 41 -23.01 3.03 -3.80
CA THR A 41 -23.56 3.59 -2.57
C THR A 41 -23.18 2.78 -1.32
N ILE A 42 -23.15 3.40 -0.15
CA ILE A 42 -22.80 2.68 1.09
C ILE A 42 -23.81 1.56 1.42
N PRO A 43 -25.15 1.79 1.28
CA PRO A 43 -26.11 0.71 1.47
C PRO A 43 -25.96 -0.44 0.46
N GLY A 44 -25.65 -0.13 -0.81
CA GLY A 44 -25.40 -1.15 -1.83
C GLY A 44 -24.15 -1.97 -1.53
N PHE A 45 -23.07 -1.32 -1.07
CA PHE A 45 -21.86 -2.01 -0.64
C PHE A 45 -22.11 -2.86 0.62
N ALA A 46 -22.92 -2.39 1.57
CA ALA A 46 -23.33 -3.18 2.74
C ALA A 46 -24.08 -4.46 2.31
N GLY A 47 -25.06 -4.34 1.40
CA GLY A 47 -25.76 -5.52 0.87
C GLY A 47 -24.86 -6.49 0.12
N TRP A 48 -23.85 -5.99 -0.60
CA TRP A 48 -22.85 -6.84 -1.24
C TRP A 48 -22.01 -7.58 -0.19
N LEU A 49 -21.56 -6.91 0.89
CA LEU A 49 -20.83 -7.56 1.98
C LEU A 49 -21.66 -8.70 2.59
N ASP A 50 -22.93 -8.46 2.88
CA ASP A 50 -23.84 -9.48 3.42
C ASP A 50 -23.96 -10.68 2.45
N SER A 51 -24.00 -10.44 1.14
CA SER A 51 -24.03 -11.51 0.13
C SER A 51 -22.75 -12.34 0.09
N GLN A 52 -21.63 -11.80 0.54
CA GLN A 52 -20.34 -12.49 0.68
C GLN A 52 -20.16 -13.16 2.05
N GLY A 53 -21.19 -13.13 2.92
CA GLY A 53 -21.11 -13.64 4.29
C GLY A 53 -20.31 -12.73 5.24
N LEU A 54 -20.09 -11.47 4.86
CA LEU A 54 -19.40 -10.46 5.66
C LEU A 54 -20.42 -9.49 6.26
N PRO A 55 -20.20 -8.98 7.49
CA PRO A 55 -21.16 -8.08 8.11
C PRO A 55 -21.34 -6.77 7.36
N GLY A 56 -22.57 -6.43 6.92
CA GLY A 56 -22.86 -5.22 6.16
C GLY A 56 -22.51 -3.92 6.90
N PHE A 57 -22.51 -3.91 8.25
CA PHE A 57 -22.09 -2.73 9.02
C PHE A 57 -20.63 -2.32 8.76
N MET A 58 -19.79 -3.24 8.26
CA MET A 58 -18.39 -2.96 7.89
C MET A 58 -18.26 -2.00 6.70
N ALA A 59 -19.35 -1.73 5.96
CA ALA A 59 -19.31 -0.83 4.82
C ALA A 59 -18.82 0.58 5.19
N TRP A 60 -19.29 1.14 6.29
CA TRP A 60 -18.83 2.44 6.76
C TRP A 60 -17.37 2.45 7.22
N PRO A 61 -16.92 1.57 8.12
CA PRO A 61 -15.50 1.49 8.50
C PRO A 61 -14.57 1.32 7.30
N VAL A 62 -14.89 0.42 6.37
CA VAL A 62 -14.06 0.19 5.18
C VAL A 62 -13.98 1.46 4.32
N PHE A 63 -15.12 2.09 4.01
CA PHE A 63 -15.15 3.33 3.25
C PHE A 63 -14.30 4.43 3.90
N LEU A 64 -14.46 4.65 5.21
CA LEU A 64 -13.71 5.69 5.93
C LEU A 64 -12.20 5.39 5.96
N LEU A 65 -11.82 4.14 6.16
CA LEU A 65 -10.42 3.72 6.15
C LEU A 65 -9.79 3.93 4.76
N GLU A 66 -10.49 3.60 3.68
CA GLU A 66 -10.02 3.83 2.31
C GLU A 66 -9.90 5.31 1.98
N ALA A 67 -10.91 6.11 2.33
CA ALA A 67 -10.93 7.54 2.05
C ALA A 67 -9.83 8.28 2.83
N LEU A 68 -9.81 8.14 4.16
CA LEU A 68 -8.83 8.80 5.02
C LEU A 68 -7.43 8.25 4.79
N GLY A 69 -7.32 6.91 4.64
CA GLY A 69 -6.05 6.26 4.36
C GLY A 69 -5.46 6.67 3.01
N GLY A 70 -6.29 6.78 1.97
CA GLY A 70 -5.87 7.27 0.67
C GLY A 70 -5.32 8.71 0.74
N VAL A 71 -6.00 9.60 1.47
CA VAL A 71 -5.50 10.98 1.72
C VAL A 71 -4.16 10.95 2.46
N CYS A 72 -4.05 10.18 3.54
CA CYS A 72 -2.83 10.07 4.33
C CYS A 72 -1.65 9.55 3.48
N ILE A 73 -1.89 8.53 2.64
CA ILE A 73 -0.88 7.99 1.73
C ILE A 73 -0.48 9.04 0.70
N LEU A 74 -1.40 9.72 0.04
CA LEU A 74 -1.09 10.77 -0.96
C LEU A 74 -0.23 11.88 -0.36
N LEU A 75 -0.56 12.33 0.84
CA LEU A 75 0.18 13.39 1.52
C LEU A 75 1.51 12.91 2.11
N GLY A 76 1.74 11.61 2.21
CA GLY A 76 2.89 11.05 2.92
C GLY A 76 2.83 11.32 4.42
N PHE A 77 1.62 11.38 4.99
CA PHE A 77 1.39 11.54 6.42
C PHE A 77 1.19 10.17 7.04
N TYR A 78 2.25 9.63 7.68
CA TYR A 78 2.30 8.24 8.14
C TYR A 78 1.95 7.22 7.04
N GLY A 79 2.22 7.55 5.77
CA GLY A 79 1.75 6.78 4.62
C GLY A 79 2.16 5.31 4.67
N ARG A 80 3.38 4.99 5.11
CA ARG A 80 3.85 3.62 5.30
C ARG A 80 2.99 2.81 6.26
N GLN A 81 2.71 3.39 7.44
CA GLN A 81 1.93 2.74 8.49
C GLN A 81 0.49 2.55 8.05
N VAL A 82 -0.08 3.56 7.40
CA VAL A 82 -1.44 3.54 6.88
C VAL A 82 -1.57 2.51 5.77
N SER A 83 -0.60 2.43 4.84
CA SER A 83 -0.62 1.43 3.77
C SER A 83 -0.61 -0.01 4.32
N LEU A 84 0.19 -0.26 5.37
CA LEU A 84 0.21 -1.58 6.02
C LEU A 84 -1.07 -1.85 6.83
N LEU A 85 -1.66 -0.81 7.44
CA LEU A 85 -2.94 -0.92 8.16
C LEU A 85 -4.10 -1.29 7.24
N LEU A 86 -4.04 -0.88 5.96
CA LEU A 86 -5.07 -1.18 4.96
C LEU A 86 -4.94 -2.57 4.32
N LEU A 87 -3.84 -3.31 4.56
CA LEU A 87 -3.64 -4.66 4.01
C LEU A 87 -4.79 -5.63 4.33
N PRO A 88 -5.40 -5.66 5.53
CA PRO A 88 -6.54 -6.54 5.79
C PRO A 88 -7.70 -6.35 4.81
N ILE A 89 -7.98 -5.11 4.36
CA ILE A 89 -9.02 -4.82 3.36
C ILE A 89 -8.67 -5.49 2.03
N LEU A 90 -7.40 -5.41 1.60
CA LEU A 90 -6.94 -6.06 0.37
C LEU A 90 -6.96 -7.59 0.48
N LEU A 91 -6.66 -8.15 1.65
CA LEU A 91 -6.75 -9.60 1.89
C LEU A 91 -8.19 -10.09 1.77
N VAL A 92 -9.15 -9.37 2.38
CA VAL A 92 -10.58 -9.68 2.24
C VAL A 92 -11.01 -9.51 0.77
N ALA A 93 -10.63 -8.42 0.10
CA ALA A 93 -10.93 -8.23 -1.32
C ALA A 93 -10.36 -9.37 -2.18
N THR A 94 -9.13 -9.82 -1.89
CA THR A 94 -8.54 -10.98 -2.58
C THR A 94 -9.40 -12.22 -2.38
N SER A 95 -9.79 -12.52 -1.13
CA SER A 95 -10.56 -13.72 -0.82
C SER A 95 -11.93 -13.76 -1.52
N THR A 96 -12.60 -12.62 -1.64
CA THR A 96 -13.89 -12.52 -2.34
C THR A 96 -13.77 -12.64 -3.87
N HIS A 97 -12.58 -12.41 -4.43
CA HIS A 97 -12.33 -12.52 -5.88
C HIS A 97 -11.71 -13.86 -6.30
N ILE A 98 -11.24 -14.70 -5.37
CA ILE A 98 -10.67 -16.02 -5.69
C ILE A 98 -11.60 -16.87 -6.57
N PRO A 99 -12.93 -16.96 -6.31
CA PRO A 99 -13.83 -17.76 -7.13
C PRO A 99 -13.94 -17.28 -8.58
N ASN A 100 -13.60 -16.03 -8.88
CA ASN A 100 -13.72 -15.42 -10.20
C ASN A 100 -12.51 -15.72 -11.11
N GLY A 101 -11.49 -16.42 -10.60
CA GLY A 101 -10.25 -16.71 -11.34
C GLY A 101 -9.21 -15.58 -11.24
N TRP A 102 -8.07 -15.79 -11.90
CA TRP A 102 -6.90 -14.91 -11.81
C TRP A 102 -7.13 -13.54 -12.46
N VAL A 103 -7.58 -13.53 -13.72
CA VAL A 103 -7.57 -12.35 -14.59
C VAL A 103 -8.59 -11.30 -14.14
N PHE A 104 -8.20 -10.03 -14.02
CA PHE A 104 -9.08 -8.94 -13.60
C PHE A 104 -10.29 -8.73 -14.52
N THR A 105 -10.22 -9.14 -15.79
CA THR A 105 -11.32 -9.07 -16.76
C THR A 105 -12.38 -10.16 -16.61
N SER A 106 -12.17 -11.12 -15.70
CA SER A 106 -13.18 -12.14 -15.39
C SER A 106 -14.48 -11.51 -14.88
N ALA A 107 -15.60 -12.18 -15.11
CA ALA A 107 -16.89 -11.73 -14.57
C ALA A 107 -16.80 -11.59 -13.04
N GLY A 108 -17.09 -10.39 -12.52
CA GLY A 108 -16.93 -10.05 -11.11
C GLY A 108 -15.49 -9.66 -10.69
N GLY A 109 -14.54 -9.59 -11.63
CA GLY A 109 -13.13 -9.24 -11.37
C GLY A 109 -12.31 -10.41 -10.81
N GLY A 110 -11.07 -10.58 -11.27
CA GLY A 110 -10.14 -11.59 -10.76
C GLY A 110 -9.28 -11.07 -9.58
N TRP A 111 -8.55 -12.00 -8.96
CA TRP A 111 -7.75 -11.69 -7.77
C TRP A 111 -6.32 -11.20 -8.06
N GLU A 112 -5.88 -11.10 -9.32
CA GLU A 112 -4.54 -10.59 -9.67
C GLU A 112 -4.33 -9.15 -9.21
N TYR A 113 -5.36 -8.31 -9.36
CA TYR A 113 -5.26 -6.89 -9.02
C TYR A 113 -5.09 -6.63 -7.51
N PRO A 114 -5.96 -7.18 -6.62
CA PRO A 114 -5.75 -7.00 -5.19
C PRO A 114 -4.44 -7.61 -4.68
N VAL A 115 -3.96 -8.72 -5.26
CA VAL A 115 -2.64 -9.29 -4.91
C VAL A 115 -1.51 -8.37 -5.33
N PHE A 116 -1.58 -7.77 -6.52
CA PHE A 116 -0.61 -6.76 -6.95
C PHE A 116 -0.58 -5.57 -5.99
N LEU A 117 -1.75 -5.10 -5.52
CA LEU A 117 -1.84 -4.00 -4.57
C LEU A 117 -1.26 -4.37 -3.19
N ILE A 118 -1.42 -5.62 -2.75
CA ILE A 118 -0.75 -6.12 -1.52
C ILE A 118 0.77 -6.01 -1.69
N ALA A 119 1.32 -6.52 -2.79
CA ALA A 119 2.75 -6.45 -3.07
C ALA A 119 3.26 -5.00 -3.13
N ALA A 120 2.53 -4.11 -3.83
CA ALA A 120 2.86 -2.69 -3.91
C ALA A 120 2.78 -1.99 -2.55
N SER A 121 1.80 -2.33 -1.71
CA SER A 121 1.64 -1.78 -0.36
C SER A 121 2.80 -2.22 0.56
N ILE A 122 3.22 -3.48 0.47
CA ILE A 122 4.37 -3.99 1.21
C ILE A 122 5.65 -3.30 0.73
N ALA A 123 5.86 -3.20 -0.60
CA ALA A 123 7.02 -2.52 -1.18
C ALA A 123 7.09 -1.06 -0.72
N TYR A 124 5.96 -0.33 -0.75
CA TYR A 124 5.88 1.03 -0.23
C TYR A 124 6.19 1.09 1.27
N GLY A 125 5.65 0.16 2.06
CA GLY A 125 5.96 0.02 3.49
C GLY A 125 7.46 -0.13 3.76
N LEU A 126 8.18 -0.85 2.90
CA LEU A 126 9.63 -1.06 3.01
C LEU A 126 10.44 0.14 2.52
N MET A 127 10.07 0.75 1.39
CA MET A 127 10.79 1.88 0.79
C MET A 127 10.65 3.17 1.61
N GLY A 128 9.49 3.43 2.20
CA GLY A 128 9.18 4.67 2.90
C GLY A 128 8.43 5.69 2.04
N ASP A 129 8.09 6.83 2.65
CA ASP A 129 7.19 7.83 2.07
C ASP A 129 7.80 8.60 0.88
N GLY A 130 9.11 8.50 0.66
CA GLY A 130 9.78 9.09 -0.51
C GLY A 130 9.85 10.62 -0.49
N ALA A 131 10.04 11.20 -1.68
CA ALA A 131 10.11 12.64 -1.85
C ALA A 131 8.79 13.34 -1.54
N PHE A 132 8.86 14.61 -1.07
CA PHE A 132 7.71 15.48 -0.79
C PHE A 132 6.68 14.93 0.21
N ALA A 133 7.07 14.01 1.09
CA ALA A 133 6.20 13.54 2.16
C ALA A 133 6.07 14.60 3.26
N LEU A 134 4.85 14.81 3.78
CA LEU A 134 4.61 15.77 4.86
C LEU A 134 5.25 15.35 6.18
N ARG A 135 5.39 14.06 6.45
CA ARG A 135 6.01 13.53 7.67
C ARG A 135 6.68 12.19 7.40
N ALA A 136 7.95 12.23 7.02
CA ALA A 136 8.81 11.08 7.01
C ALA A 136 9.27 10.78 8.44
N ARG A 137 8.54 9.96 9.21
CA ARG A 137 9.13 9.30 10.38
C ARG A 137 9.60 7.92 9.94
N PRO A 138 10.88 7.60 10.09
CA PRO A 138 11.30 6.22 9.93
C PRO A 138 10.57 5.38 10.98
N LEU A 139 9.90 4.32 10.58
CA LEU A 139 9.80 3.15 11.45
C LEU A 139 11.26 2.89 11.82
N ALA A 140 11.57 2.87 13.11
CA ALA A 140 12.95 2.75 13.57
C ALA A 140 13.52 1.36 13.21
N PHE A 141 13.75 1.14 11.94
CA PHE A 141 14.77 0.21 11.51
C PHE A 141 16.09 0.95 11.75
N ARG A 142 16.70 0.64 12.88
CA ARG A 142 18.05 1.04 13.22
C ARG A 142 18.90 0.75 11.98
N SER A 143 19.42 1.80 11.33
CA SER A 143 20.44 1.64 10.31
C SER A 143 21.53 0.81 10.96
N VAL A 144 21.69 -0.43 10.53
CA VAL A 144 22.89 -1.19 10.82
C VAL A 144 23.97 -0.44 10.06
N ALA A 145 24.69 0.42 10.77
CA ALA A 145 25.94 0.97 10.29
C ALA A 145 26.83 -0.25 10.06
N ILE A 146 26.96 -0.66 8.79
CA ILE A 146 27.96 -1.62 8.39
C ILE A 146 29.28 -0.93 8.72
N GLY A 147 29.91 -1.43 9.81
CA GLY A 147 31.05 -0.80 10.42
C GLY A 147 32.17 -0.54 9.43
N SER A 148 32.58 0.71 9.36
CA SER A 148 33.96 1.04 9.11
C SER A 148 34.74 0.70 10.39
N SER A 149 34.99 -0.60 10.62
CA SER A 149 35.99 -1.02 11.59
C SER A 149 37.34 -0.54 11.08
N GLY A 150 37.78 0.46 11.74
CA GLY A 150 39.11 0.86 12.07
C GLY A 150 40.28 0.30 11.28
N GLU A 151 41.03 1.20 10.80
CA GLU A 151 42.48 1.00 10.77
C GLU A 151 43.15 2.18 11.45
N SER A 152 43.21 2.06 12.79
CA SER A 152 44.24 2.74 13.57
C SER A 152 45.30 1.71 13.88
N THR A 153 46.44 1.78 13.24
CA THR A 153 47.72 1.42 13.90
C THR A 153 48.93 1.87 13.10
N ARG A 154 49.65 2.78 13.71
CA ARG A 154 51.09 3.01 13.68
C ARG A 154 51.69 3.70 12.46
#